data_836d7d79a0edf75c77c55c4b7a23c714
#
_entry.id   836d7d79a0edf75c77c55c4b7a23c714
#
_cell.length_a   1.000
_cell.length_b   1.000
_cell.length_c   1.000
_cell.angle_alpha   90.00
_cell.angle_beta   90.00
_cell.angle_gamma   90.00
#
_symmetry.space_group_name_H-M   'P 1'
#
loop_
_entity.id
_entity.type
_entity.pdbx_description
1 polymer ?
#
loop_
_entity_poly.entity_id
_entity_poly.type
_entity_poly.pdbx_seq_one_letter_code
_entity_poly.pdbx_strand_id
1 'polypeptide(L)'
;MPAQPSAPQVRVTVYGSCVARDTMDLAGGDRFDVVAYIARQSLLSAGHDAAARFPADAQIDSEFQRRMMTGDFAGNLEQRLAEAAPETDVLLWDLADERHGVHLFDDGGVVTRSIDIVRVPEAVAAVDGARHLPFGTDEHFALWAPRAEHLRDVLTELGLLEKTIVLQVPWALVTTDGKSTPWSMGTSAREANAAYHRYYERLRELGFTIIELQPLGVLADPEHRWGLAPFHYTREVYEEITTRVFAQLDARREGTGQSGGAGESGAGE
;
A
#
# COMPACT_ATOMS: atom_id res chain seq x y z
N MET A 1 -18.08 7.55 37.08
CA MET A 1 -18.89 7.39 35.85
C MET A 1 -18.38 6.15 35.11
N PRO A 2 -19.22 5.22 34.68
CA PRO A 2 -18.74 4.11 33.87
C PRO A 2 -18.22 4.66 32.56
N ALA A 3 -17.05 4.18 32.15
CA ALA A 3 -16.48 4.51 30.84
C ALA A 3 -17.49 4.11 29.75
N GLN A 4 -17.80 5.02 28.84
CA GLN A 4 -18.60 4.66 27.65
C GLN A 4 -17.83 3.58 26.87
N PRO A 5 -18.50 2.55 26.37
CA PRO A 5 -17.84 1.56 25.53
C PRO A 5 -17.24 2.30 24.33
N SER A 6 -15.95 2.09 24.09
CA SER A 6 -15.28 2.62 22.90
C SER A 6 -16.01 2.09 21.67
N ALA A 7 -16.19 2.94 20.66
CA ALA A 7 -16.73 2.49 19.37
C ALA A 7 -15.87 1.32 18.84
N PRO A 8 -16.49 0.33 18.17
CA PRO A 8 -15.73 -0.79 17.63
C PRO A 8 -14.66 -0.28 16.69
N GLN A 9 -13.43 -0.80 16.82
CA GLN A 9 -12.32 -0.46 15.94
C GLN A 9 -12.58 -1.00 14.54
N VAL A 10 -12.12 -0.26 13.54
CA VAL A 10 -12.12 -0.72 12.14
C VAL A 10 -10.90 -1.61 11.93
N ARG A 11 -11.11 -2.85 11.53
CA ARG A 11 -10.04 -3.81 11.25
C ARG A 11 -9.44 -3.55 9.88
N VAL A 12 -8.15 -3.20 9.85
CA VAL A 12 -7.46 -2.72 8.66
C VAL A 12 -6.40 -3.72 8.22
N THR A 13 -6.44 -4.11 6.95
CA THR A 13 -5.28 -4.69 6.26
C THR A 13 -4.57 -3.57 5.49
N VAL A 14 -3.28 -3.46 5.66
CA VAL A 14 -2.44 -2.50 4.92
C VAL A 14 -1.60 -3.26 3.89
N TYR A 15 -1.74 -2.88 2.62
CA TYR A 15 -0.82 -3.25 1.55
C TYR A 15 -0.12 -2.00 1.02
N GLY A 16 1.18 -1.89 1.24
CA GLY A 16 1.97 -0.73 0.83
C GLY A 16 2.99 -0.30 1.89
N SER A 17 3.29 0.98 1.88
CA SER A 17 4.41 1.57 2.60
C SER A 17 4.05 2.17 3.96
N CYS A 18 4.98 3.03 4.46
CA CYS A 18 4.73 3.90 5.60
C CYS A 18 3.54 4.86 5.38
N VAL A 19 3.17 5.21 4.15
CA VAL A 19 2.06 6.14 3.89
C VAL A 19 0.76 5.62 4.51
N ALA A 20 0.31 4.43 4.12
CA ALA A 20 -0.87 3.82 4.71
C ALA A 20 -0.65 3.45 6.19
N ARG A 21 0.53 2.93 6.57
CA ARG A 21 0.81 2.52 7.94
C ARG A 21 0.82 3.70 8.92
N ASP A 22 1.50 4.79 8.57
CA ASP A 22 1.58 5.98 9.43
C ASP A 22 0.25 6.72 9.53
N THR A 23 -0.62 6.63 8.52
CA THR A 23 -2.01 7.09 8.61
C THR A 23 -2.73 6.45 9.81
N MET A 24 -2.54 5.14 10.01
CA MET A 24 -3.15 4.44 11.14
C MET A 24 -2.49 4.84 12.47
N ASP A 25 -1.16 4.87 12.51
CA ASP A 25 -0.40 5.10 13.75
C ASP A 25 -0.48 6.56 14.25
N LEU A 26 -0.42 7.55 13.35
CA LEU A 26 -0.28 8.96 13.70
C LEU A 26 -1.62 9.70 13.79
N ALA A 27 -2.59 9.32 12.99
CA ALA A 27 -3.89 10.00 12.94
C ALA A 27 -5.09 9.10 13.26
N GLY A 28 -4.95 7.78 13.07
CA GLY A 28 -6.02 6.81 13.34
C GLY A 28 -6.30 6.60 14.82
N GLY A 29 -5.25 6.61 15.66
CA GLY A 29 -5.36 6.32 17.09
C GLY A 29 -6.03 4.97 17.36
N ASP A 30 -6.83 4.92 18.44
CA ASP A 30 -7.55 3.71 18.85
C ASP A 30 -8.75 3.34 17.95
N ARG A 31 -8.97 4.05 16.84
CA ARG A 31 -10.07 3.78 15.91
C ARG A 31 -9.81 2.64 14.95
N PHE A 32 -8.54 2.26 14.77
CA PHE A 32 -8.11 1.22 13.85
C PHE A 32 -7.40 0.08 14.59
N ASP A 33 -7.67 -1.14 14.14
CA ASP A 33 -6.93 -2.35 14.49
C ASP A 33 -6.27 -2.90 13.22
N VAL A 34 -4.94 -2.95 13.18
CA VAL A 34 -4.18 -3.41 12.01
C VAL A 34 -4.01 -4.92 12.08
N VAL A 35 -4.88 -5.64 11.37
CA VAL A 35 -4.88 -7.13 11.33
C VAL A 35 -3.79 -7.70 10.47
N ALA A 36 -3.38 -6.99 9.40
CA ALA A 36 -2.25 -7.38 8.56
C ALA A 36 -1.51 -6.17 7.99
N TYR A 37 -0.19 -6.29 7.89
CA TYR A 37 0.66 -5.31 7.21
C TYR A 37 1.57 -6.03 6.21
N ILE A 38 1.37 -5.75 4.93
CA ILE A 38 2.12 -6.29 3.79
C ILE A 38 2.85 -5.11 3.16
N ALA A 39 4.16 -5.03 3.36
CA ALA A 39 5.00 -3.94 2.88
C ALA A 39 6.20 -4.44 2.10
N ARG A 40 6.90 -3.55 1.44
CA ARG A 40 8.13 -3.84 0.70
C ARG A 40 7.93 -4.79 -0.49
N GLN A 41 6.71 -4.99 -0.93
CA GLN A 41 6.35 -5.89 -2.00
C GLN A 41 5.67 -5.13 -3.14
N SER A 42 6.34 -5.05 -4.29
CA SER A 42 5.75 -4.57 -5.55
C SER A 42 4.70 -5.55 -6.03
N LEU A 43 3.69 -5.05 -6.70
CA LEU A 43 2.71 -5.91 -7.36
C LEU A 43 3.34 -6.82 -8.42
N LEU A 44 4.49 -6.42 -8.96
CA LEU A 44 5.24 -7.25 -9.92
C LEU A 44 5.88 -8.48 -9.29
N SER A 45 6.25 -8.47 -8.01
CA SER A 45 6.80 -9.66 -7.33
C SER A 45 5.71 -10.64 -6.87
N ALA A 46 4.46 -10.19 -6.75
CA ALA A 46 3.36 -11.05 -6.32
C ALA A 46 3.17 -12.26 -7.24
N GLY A 47 3.08 -13.46 -6.65
CA GLY A 47 2.90 -14.70 -7.38
C GLY A 47 4.14 -15.23 -8.11
N HIS A 48 5.29 -14.56 -7.99
CA HIS A 48 6.58 -15.06 -8.48
C HIS A 48 7.39 -15.66 -7.34
N ASP A 49 7.76 -16.93 -7.45
CA ASP A 49 8.54 -17.62 -6.42
C ASP A 49 10.04 -17.52 -6.71
N ALA A 50 10.72 -16.74 -5.89
CA ALA A 50 12.18 -16.65 -5.83
C ALA A 50 12.72 -17.06 -4.45
N ALA A 51 11.90 -17.70 -3.60
CA ALA A 51 12.21 -18.00 -2.19
C ALA A 51 13.53 -18.79 -2.03
N ALA A 52 13.83 -19.72 -2.94
CA ALA A 52 15.05 -20.52 -2.90
C ALA A 52 16.36 -19.68 -3.06
N ARG A 53 16.26 -18.42 -3.50
CA ARG A 53 17.40 -17.51 -3.66
C ARG A 53 17.76 -16.81 -2.36
N PHE A 54 16.80 -16.66 -1.45
CA PHE A 54 17.02 -15.95 -0.21
C PHE A 54 17.61 -16.91 0.84
N PRO A 55 18.81 -16.58 1.44
CA PRO A 55 19.44 -17.47 2.40
C PRO A 55 18.60 -17.62 3.68
N ALA A 56 18.30 -18.87 4.05
CA ALA A 56 17.53 -19.15 5.27
C ALA A 56 18.24 -18.71 6.55
N ASP A 57 19.58 -18.62 6.52
CA ASP A 57 20.47 -18.23 7.61
C ASP A 57 20.90 -16.75 7.57
N ALA A 58 20.28 -15.94 6.69
CA ALA A 58 20.57 -14.51 6.61
C ALA A 58 20.46 -13.82 7.97
N GLN A 59 21.48 -13.06 8.33
CA GLN A 59 21.52 -12.34 9.61
C GLN A 59 20.73 -11.02 9.49
N ILE A 60 19.48 -11.05 9.94
CA ILE A 60 18.58 -9.91 9.91
C ILE A 60 18.06 -9.68 11.31
N ASP A 61 18.43 -8.55 11.91
CA ASP A 61 18.10 -8.22 13.30
C ASP A 61 16.61 -7.93 13.51
N SER A 62 15.94 -7.39 12.50
CA SER A 62 14.54 -7.04 12.56
C SER A 62 13.64 -8.16 12.03
N GLU A 63 12.79 -8.72 12.89
CA GLU A 63 11.76 -9.69 12.50
C GLU A 63 10.79 -9.12 11.46
N PHE A 64 10.51 -7.82 11.50
CA PHE A 64 9.71 -7.16 10.47
C PHE A 64 10.40 -7.21 9.12
N GLN A 65 11.67 -6.78 9.03
CA GLN A 65 12.44 -6.82 7.79
C GLN A 65 12.55 -8.24 7.24
N ARG A 66 12.84 -9.22 8.11
CA ARG A 66 12.91 -10.64 7.74
C ARG A 66 11.60 -11.08 7.08
N ARG A 67 10.45 -10.84 7.72
CA ARG A 67 9.14 -11.23 7.18
C ARG A 67 8.85 -10.56 5.84
N MET A 68 9.16 -9.26 5.70
CA MET A 68 8.90 -8.54 4.45
C MET A 68 9.76 -9.07 3.31
N MET A 69 11.06 -9.26 3.53
CA MET A 69 11.96 -9.81 2.51
C MET A 69 11.59 -11.26 2.16
N THR A 70 11.39 -12.12 3.15
CA THR A 70 10.98 -13.52 2.90
C THR A 70 9.66 -13.59 2.12
N GLY A 71 8.69 -12.74 2.47
CA GLY A 71 7.41 -12.66 1.79
C GLY A 71 7.52 -12.19 0.34
N ASP A 72 8.36 -11.19 0.09
CA ASP A 72 8.59 -10.66 -1.26
C ASP A 72 9.29 -11.70 -2.15
N PHE A 73 10.36 -12.36 -1.65
CA PHE A 73 11.01 -13.46 -2.37
C PHE A 73 10.06 -14.64 -2.66
N ALA A 74 9.12 -14.91 -1.77
CA ALA A 74 8.10 -15.94 -1.97
C ALA A 74 6.91 -15.48 -2.82
N GLY A 75 6.82 -14.18 -3.16
CA GLY A 75 5.72 -13.61 -3.93
C GLY A 75 4.35 -13.78 -3.26
N ASN A 76 4.29 -13.78 -1.92
CA ASN A 76 3.16 -14.27 -1.12
C ASN A 76 2.01 -13.27 -0.90
N LEU A 77 1.95 -12.16 -1.65
CA LEU A 77 0.93 -11.12 -1.49
C LEU A 77 -0.50 -11.69 -1.45
N GLU A 78 -0.86 -12.50 -2.45
CA GLU A 78 -2.21 -13.04 -2.59
C GLU A 78 -2.57 -13.98 -1.44
N GLN A 79 -1.62 -14.82 -1.01
CA GLN A 79 -1.81 -15.66 0.17
C GLN A 79 -2.06 -14.82 1.44
N ARG A 80 -1.28 -13.76 1.66
CA ARG A 80 -1.42 -12.89 2.81
C ARG A 80 -2.75 -12.11 2.81
N LEU A 81 -3.22 -11.70 1.62
CA LEU A 81 -4.54 -11.09 1.46
C LEU A 81 -5.65 -12.09 1.77
N ALA A 82 -5.55 -13.33 1.29
CA ALA A 82 -6.53 -14.38 1.57
C ALA A 82 -6.60 -14.72 3.07
N GLU A 83 -5.45 -14.81 3.74
CA GLU A 83 -5.38 -15.04 5.19
C GLU A 83 -6.04 -13.92 5.99
N ALA A 84 -5.87 -12.65 5.57
CA ALA A 84 -6.42 -11.50 6.26
C ALA A 84 -7.90 -11.19 5.92
N ALA A 85 -8.39 -11.64 4.78
CA ALA A 85 -9.70 -11.27 4.22
C ALA A 85 -10.88 -11.46 5.19
N PRO A 86 -10.98 -12.57 5.99
CA PRO A 86 -12.10 -12.78 6.91
C PRO A 86 -12.17 -11.73 8.03
N GLU A 87 -11.05 -11.13 8.39
CA GLU A 87 -10.97 -10.17 9.48
C GLU A 87 -10.87 -8.72 8.99
N THR A 88 -10.80 -8.48 7.69
CA THR A 88 -10.60 -7.15 7.10
C THR A 88 -11.91 -6.43 6.88
N ASP A 89 -12.06 -5.26 7.51
CA ASP A 89 -13.16 -4.31 7.25
C ASP A 89 -12.78 -3.31 6.15
N VAL A 90 -11.50 -2.92 6.08
CA VAL A 90 -10.94 -2.09 5.01
C VAL A 90 -9.53 -2.54 4.64
N LEU A 91 -9.23 -2.59 3.35
CA LEU A 91 -7.88 -2.76 2.80
C LEU A 91 -7.39 -1.40 2.33
N LEU A 92 -6.36 -0.87 2.97
CA LEU A 92 -5.68 0.34 2.53
C LEU A 92 -4.48 -0.03 1.68
N TRP A 93 -4.43 0.50 0.47
CA TRP A 93 -3.34 0.26 -0.47
C TRP A 93 -2.70 1.58 -0.90
N ASP A 94 -1.39 1.71 -0.73
CA ASP A 94 -0.60 2.78 -1.33
C ASP A 94 0.47 2.22 -2.27
N LEU A 95 0.80 2.96 -3.31
CA LEU A 95 1.75 2.54 -4.34
C LEU A 95 3.20 2.96 -4.04
N ALA A 96 3.49 3.51 -2.86
CA ALA A 96 4.82 4.07 -2.63
C ALA A 96 5.95 3.02 -2.69
N ASP A 97 5.66 1.75 -2.40
CA ASP A 97 6.65 0.67 -2.53
C ASP A 97 7.00 0.32 -3.98
N GLU A 98 6.15 0.67 -4.96
CA GLU A 98 6.47 0.52 -6.38
C GLU A 98 7.68 1.36 -6.83
N ARG A 99 7.98 2.49 -6.13
CA ARG A 99 9.13 3.38 -6.43
C ARG A 99 10.47 2.66 -6.47
N HIS A 100 10.53 1.52 -5.84
CA HIS A 100 11.75 0.74 -5.78
C HIS A 100 12.10 0.07 -7.12
N GLY A 101 11.10 -0.16 -7.98
CA GLY A 101 11.24 -1.07 -9.11
C GLY A 101 11.50 -2.50 -8.65
N VAL A 102 11.89 -3.37 -9.56
CA VAL A 102 12.09 -4.79 -9.27
C VAL A 102 13.37 -5.33 -9.87
N HIS A 103 13.85 -6.44 -9.32
CA HIS A 103 14.85 -7.32 -9.88
C HIS A 103 14.17 -8.43 -10.66
N LEU A 104 14.53 -8.59 -11.95
CA LEU A 104 14.02 -9.63 -12.83
C LEU A 104 15.11 -10.65 -13.09
N PHE A 105 14.81 -11.91 -12.83
CA PHE A 105 15.71 -13.04 -13.11
C PHE A 105 15.38 -13.68 -14.46
N ASP A 106 16.36 -14.29 -15.11
CA ASP A 106 16.20 -14.95 -16.41
C ASP A 106 15.22 -16.14 -16.36
N ASP A 107 15.02 -16.75 -15.21
CA ASP A 107 14.07 -17.84 -14.96
C ASP A 107 12.64 -17.37 -14.69
N GLY A 108 12.40 -16.05 -14.75
CA GLY A 108 11.09 -15.44 -14.51
C GLY A 108 10.82 -15.06 -13.05
N GLY A 109 11.73 -15.31 -12.13
CA GLY A 109 11.63 -14.83 -10.75
C GLY A 109 11.64 -13.30 -10.70
N VAL A 110 10.83 -12.72 -9.79
CA VAL A 110 10.76 -11.27 -9.59
C VAL A 110 10.84 -10.95 -8.10
N VAL A 111 11.67 -9.99 -7.73
CA VAL A 111 11.86 -9.53 -6.36
C VAL A 111 11.85 -8.00 -6.34
N THR A 112 11.14 -7.40 -5.39
CA THR A 112 11.11 -5.95 -5.22
C THR A 112 12.48 -5.44 -4.82
N ARG A 113 12.98 -4.39 -5.47
CA ARG A 113 14.24 -3.75 -5.08
C ARG A 113 14.06 -2.88 -3.84
N SER A 114 13.52 -3.44 -2.76
CA SER A 114 13.19 -2.70 -1.54
C SER A 114 14.44 -2.13 -0.86
N ILE A 115 14.23 -1.15 0.03
CA ILE A 115 15.32 -0.54 0.81
C ILE A 115 16.07 -1.58 1.66
N ASP A 116 15.38 -2.63 2.10
CA ASP A 116 15.97 -3.69 2.90
C ASP A 116 16.85 -4.59 2.02
N ILE A 117 16.39 -4.94 0.82
CA ILE A 117 17.16 -5.75 -0.15
C ILE A 117 18.45 -5.03 -0.57
N VAL A 118 18.43 -3.72 -0.77
CA VAL A 118 19.65 -2.98 -1.17
C VAL A 118 20.62 -2.70 -0.02
N ARG A 119 20.26 -3.00 1.23
CA ARG A 119 21.08 -2.71 2.41
C ARG A 119 21.58 -3.96 3.14
N VAL A 120 20.86 -5.07 3.07
CA VAL A 120 21.22 -6.34 3.72
C VAL A 120 22.17 -7.10 2.79
N PRO A 121 23.43 -7.36 3.18
CA PRO A 121 24.43 -7.97 2.29
C PRO A 121 24.00 -9.30 1.69
N GLU A 122 23.34 -10.15 2.46
CA GLU A 122 22.83 -11.45 2.01
C GLU A 122 21.71 -11.29 0.97
N ALA A 123 20.84 -10.29 1.15
CA ALA A 123 19.80 -9.99 0.19
C ALA A 123 20.37 -9.39 -1.10
N VAL A 124 21.38 -8.52 -1.00
CA VAL A 124 22.13 -8.01 -2.16
C VAL A 124 22.73 -9.17 -2.96
N ALA A 125 23.38 -10.13 -2.27
CA ALA A 125 23.92 -11.31 -2.92
C ALA A 125 22.84 -12.20 -3.56
N ALA A 126 21.67 -12.31 -2.92
CA ALA A 126 20.55 -13.12 -3.44
C ALA A 126 19.94 -12.57 -4.75
N VAL A 127 20.14 -11.29 -5.04
CA VAL A 127 19.67 -10.66 -6.28
C VAL A 127 20.79 -10.43 -7.31
N ASP A 128 21.99 -10.96 -7.04
CA ASP A 128 23.11 -10.87 -7.99
C ASP A 128 22.75 -11.54 -9.32
N GLY A 129 23.13 -10.90 -10.43
CA GLY A 129 22.79 -11.33 -11.79
C GLY A 129 21.37 -10.98 -12.25
N ALA A 130 20.49 -10.48 -11.37
CA ALA A 130 19.17 -10.01 -11.81
C ALA A 130 19.24 -8.65 -12.51
N ARG A 131 18.41 -8.45 -13.51
CA ARG A 131 18.24 -7.17 -14.18
C ARG A 131 17.34 -6.25 -13.35
N HIS A 132 17.80 -5.05 -13.04
CA HIS A 132 16.95 -4.02 -12.42
C HIS A 132 15.99 -3.43 -13.47
N LEU A 133 14.69 -3.46 -13.17
CA LEU A 133 13.64 -2.77 -13.92
C LEU A 133 13.14 -1.59 -13.07
N PRO A 134 13.50 -0.34 -13.45
CA PRO A 134 13.11 0.84 -12.69
C PRO A 134 11.61 1.12 -12.78
N PHE A 135 11.03 1.59 -11.68
CA PHE A 135 9.67 2.13 -11.66
C PHE A 135 9.51 3.30 -12.64
N GLY A 136 8.31 3.44 -13.19
CA GLY A 136 7.95 4.56 -14.06
C GLY A 136 8.39 4.41 -15.51
N THR A 137 9.15 3.35 -15.87
CA THR A 137 9.46 3.05 -17.28
C THR A 137 8.26 2.42 -17.99
N ASP A 138 8.24 2.51 -19.33
CA ASP A 138 7.16 1.89 -20.13
C ASP A 138 7.14 0.38 -19.95
N GLU A 139 8.31 -0.26 -19.84
CA GLU A 139 8.42 -1.69 -19.59
C GLU A 139 7.83 -2.06 -18.22
N HIS A 140 8.15 -1.30 -17.16
CA HIS A 140 7.59 -1.55 -15.84
C HIS A 140 6.07 -1.44 -15.85
N PHE A 141 5.53 -0.39 -16.46
CA PHE A 141 4.08 -0.21 -16.54
C PHE A 141 3.40 -1.30 -17.38
N ALA A 142 4.00 -1.70 -18.49
CA ALA A 142 3.46 -2.76 -19.35
C ALA A 142 3.36 -4.13 -18.63
N LEU A 143 4.31 -4.42 -17.72
CA LEU A 143 4.25 -5.62 -16.87
C LEU A 143 3.30 -5.43 -15.67
N TRP A 144 3.22 -4.22 -15.12
CA TRP A 144 2.42 -3.93 -13.93
C TRP A 144 0.91 -3.89 -14.20
N ALA A 145 0.48 -3.32 -15.34
CA ALA A 145 -0.93 -3.13 -15.63
C ALA A 145 -1.74 -4.45 -15.65
N PRO A 146 -1.29 -5.55 -16.29
CA PRO A 146 -2.00 -6.83 -16.20
C PRO A 146 -1.97 -7.44 -14.79
N ARG A 147 -0.94 -7.16 -13.99
CA ARG A 147 -0.91 -7.61 -12.57
C ARG A 147 -1.95 -6.86 -11.73
N ALA A 148 -2.21 -5.58 -12.03
CA ALA A 148 -3.28 -4.82 -11.38
C ALA A 148 -4.68 -5.36 -11.74
N GLU A 149 -4.90 -5.81 -12.97
CA GLU A 149 -6.14 -6.52 -13.37
C GLU A 149 -6.29 -7.82 -12.58
N HIS A 150 -5.24 -8.64 -12.54
CA HIS A 150 -5.24 -9.88 -11.79
C HIS A 150 -5.52 -9.64 -10.29
N LEU A 151 -4.87 -8.64 -9.68
CA LEU A 151 -5.14 -8.30 -8.27
C LEU A 151 -6.60 -7.89 -8.05
N ARG A 152 -7.21 -7.12 -8.97
CA ARG A 152 -8.63 -6.79 -8.89
C ARG A 152 -9.48 -8.06 -8.85
N ASP A 153 -9.19 -9.05 -9.69
CA ASP A 153 -9.94 -10.30 -9.76
C ASP A 153 -9.77 -11.11 -8.45
N VAL A 154 -8.54 -11.23 -7.94
CA VAL A 154 -8.26 -11.83 -6.65
C VAL A 154 -9.02 -11.13 -5.51
N LEU A 155 -8.99 -9.80 -5.46
CA LEU A 155 -9.71 -9.03 -4.44
C LEU A 155 -11.23 -9.19 -4.56
N THR A 156 -11.75 -9.38 -5.78
CA THR A 156 -13.17 -9.67 -6.01
C THR A 156 -13.54 -11.04 -5.44
N GLU A 157 -12.76 -12.06 -5.73
CA GLU A 157 -12.95 -13.44 -5.22
C GLU A 157 -12.87 -13.49 -3.69
N LEU A 158 -11.98 -12.71 -3.08
CA LEU A 158 -11.83 -12.61 -1.63
C LEU A 158 -12.88 -11.72 -0.95
N GLY A 159 -13.76 -11.05 -1.70
CA GLY A 159 -14.71 -10.08 -1.17
C GLY A 159 -14.05 -8.83 -0.59
N LEU A 160 -12.84 -8.50 -1.06
CA LEU A 160 -12.05 -7.35 -0.61
C LEU A 160 -12.12 -6.15 -1.57
N LEU A 161 -12.55 -6.31 -2.82
CA LEU A 161 -12.53 -5.20 -3.79
C LEU A 161 -13.30 -3.99 -3.28
N GLU A 162 -14.54 -4.19 -2.85
CA GLU A 162 -15.39 -3.12 -2.31
C GLU A 162 -14.89 -2.57 -0.96
N LYS A 163 -14.03 -3.31 -0.28
CA LYS A 163 -13.37 -2.89 0.97
C LYS A 163 -12.05 -2.16 0.70
N THR A 164 -11.52 -2.24 -0.51
CA THR A 164 -10.24 -1.62 -0.87
C THR A 164 -10.39 -0.12 -1.07
N ILE A 165 -9.46 0.62 -0.49
CA ILE A 165 -9.25 2.06 -0.70
C ILE A 165 -7.79 2.26 -1.08
N VAL A 166 -7.58 2.79 -2.27
CA VAL A 166 -6.24 3.17 -2.74
C VAL A 166 -5.93 4.60 -2.32
N LEU A 167 -4.78 4.82 -1.73
CA LEU A 167 -4.33 6.14 -1.29
C LEU A 167 -3.43 6.76 -2.36
N GLN A 168 -3.95 7.75 -3.06
CA GLN A 168 -3.18 8.58 -3.99
C GLN A 168 -2.73 9.86 -3.28
N VAL A 169 -1.60 9.77 -2.56
CA VAL A 169 -1.00 10.89 -1.89
C VAL A 169 0.24 11.31 -2.68
N PRO A 170 0.28 12.52 -3.26
CA PRO A 170 1.44 12.97 -4.03
C PRO A 170 2.65 13.10 -3.11
N TRP A 171 3.84 12.79 -3.64
CA TRP A 171 5.08 13.10 -2.94
C TRP A 171 5.19 14.59 -2.74
N ALA A 172 5.44 15.00 -1.50
CA ALA A 172 5.60 16.40 -1.15
C ALA A 172 6.80 17.02 -1.89
N LEU A 173 6.58 18.14 -2.55
CA LEU A 173 7.65 18.87 -3.24
C LEU A 173 8.52 19.66 -2.27
N VAL A 174 7.93 20.06 -1.16
CA VAL A 174 8.56 20.92 -0.16
C VAL A 174 8.24 20.45 1.26
N THR A 175 9.09 20.82 2.17
CA THR A 175 8.94 20.63 3.61
C THR A 175 8.14 21.80 4.23
N THR A 176 7.78 21.68 5.50
CA THR A 176 7.11 22.74 6.28
C THR A 176 7.90 24.04 6.36
N ASP A 177 9.23 23.98 6.28
CA ASP A 177 10.13 25.15 6.27
C ASP A 177 10.44 25.67 4.85
N GLY A 178 9.72 25.17 3.82
CA GLY A 178 9.80 25.63 2.44
C GLY A 178 11.00 25.13 1.64
N LYS A 179 11.78 24.20 2.17
CA LYS A 179 12.89 23.57 1.45
C LYS A 179 12.39 22.45 0.54
N SER A 180 13.10 22.21 -0.55
CA SER A 180 12.82 21.05 -1.42
C SER A 180 13.04 19.74 -0.67
N THR A 181 12.17 18.75 -0.91
CA THR A 181 12.35 17.41 -0.37
C THR A 181 13.53 16.69 -1.03
N PRO A 182 14.17 15.75 -0.31
CA PRO A 182 15.27 14.97 -0.87
C PRO A 182 14.77 14.01 -1.95
N TRP A 183 15.68 13.58 -2.81
CA TRP A 183 15.43 12.50 -3.75
C TRP A 183 15.30 11.16 -3.00
N SER A 184 14.46 10.28 -3.51
CA SER A 184 14.36 8.92 -3.01
C SER A 184 14.64 7.93 -4.14
N MET A 185 15.59 7.01 -3.91
CA MET A 185 16.00 5.99 -4.89
C MET A 185 16.38 6.56 -6.28
N GLY A 186 16.95 7.76 -6.31
CA GLY A 186 17.37 8.44 -7.53
C GLY A 186 16.26 9.21 -8.26
N THR A 187 15.07 9.37 -7.64
CA THR A 187 13.91 10.03 -8.24
C THR A 187 13.48 11.22 -7.38
N SER A 188 13.23 12.36 -8.00
CA SER A 188 12.66 13.54 -7.34
C SER A 188 11.15 13.37 -7.12
N ALA A 189 10.59 14.15 -6.19
CA ALA A 189 9.13 14.14 -5.95
C ALA A 189 8.33 14.50 -7.21
N ARG A 190 8.83 15.41 -8.04
CA ARG A 190 8.16 15.82 -9.30
C ARG A 190 8.13 14.66 -10.31
N GLU A 191 9.25 13.98 -10.50
CA GLU A 191 9.35 12.84 -11.42
C GLU A 191 8.50 11.67 -10.93
N ALA A 192 8.54 11.38 -9.63
CA ALA A 192 7.71 10.33 -9.02
C ALA A 192 6.22 10.60 -9.23
N ASN A 193 5.75 11.81 -8.93
CA ASN A 193 4.35 12.20 -9.10
C ASN A 193 3.89 12.07 -10.57
N ALA A 194 4.75 12.45 -11.52
CA ALA A 194 4.46 12.28 -12.94
C ALA A 194 4.40 10.79 -13.33
N ALA A 195 5.32 9.96 -12.81
CA ALA A 195 5.35 8.54 -13.09
C ALA A 195 4.14 7.81 -12.52
N TYR A 196 3.75 8.09 -11.26
CA TYR A 196 2.60 7.46 -10.61
C TYR A 196 1.27 7.71 -11.31
N HIS A 197 1.12 8.81 -12.03
CA HIS A 197 -0.15 9.22 -12.64
C HIS A 197 -0.79 8.08 -13.44
N ARG A 198 -0.08 7.44 -14.37
CA ARG A 198 -0.61 6.36 -15.21
C ARG A 198 -1.01 5.11 -14.42
N TYR A 199 -0.36 4.84 -13.29
CA TYR A 199 -0.71 3.71 -12.42
C TYR A 199 -2.04 3.95 -11.71
N TYR A 200 -2.25 5.15 -11.18
CA TYR A 200 -3.53 5.52 -10.56
C TYR A 200 -4.66 5.61 -11.59
N GLU A 201 -4.39 6.12 -12.80
CA GLU A 201 -5.39 6.10 -13.89
C GLU A 201 -5.82 4.65 -14.19
N ARG A 202 -4.85 3.72 -14.28
CA ARG A 202 -5.16 2.31 -14.49
C ARG A 202 -6.02 1.73 -13.37
N LEU A 203 -5.77 2.06 -12.13
CA LEU A 203 -6.61 1.61 -11.01
C LEU A 203 -8.01 2.21 -11.04
N ARG A 204 -8.17 3.46 -11.50
CA ARG A 204 -9.50 4.05 -11.73
C ARG A 204 -10.27 3.30 -12.80
N GLU A 205 -9.64 3.02 -13.93
CA GLU A 205 -10.23 2.21 -15.02
C GLU A 205 -10.69 0.83 -14.55
N LEU A 206 -9.95 0.24 -13.60
CA LEU A 206 -10.25 -1.06 -13.00
C LEU A 206 -11.34 -0.99 -11.91
N GLY A 207 -11.86 0.21 -11.59
CA GLY A 207 -12.95 0.40 -10.63
C GLY A 207 -12.54 0.48 -9.17
N PHE A 208 -11.26 0.67 -8.87
CA PHE A 208 -10.83 0.85 -7.48
C PHE A 208 -11.32 2.18 -6.89
N THR A 209 -11.75 2.16 -5.63
CA THR A 209 -12.00 3.39 -4.86
C THR A 209 -10.68 4.08 -4.54
N ILE A 210 -10.50 5.31 -4.98
CA ILE A 210 -9.26 6.08 -4.76
C ILE A 210 -9.54 7.32 -3.92
N ILE A 211 -8.79 7.48 -2.84
CA ILE A 211 -8.69 8.74 -2.10
C ILE A 211 -7.49 9.51 -2.64
N GLU A 212 -7.77 10.60 -3.32
CA GLU A 212 -6.75 11.48 -3.92
C GLU A 212 -6.59 12.76 -3.10
N LEU A 213 -5.38 13.05 -2.63
CA LEU A 213 -5.03 14.34 -2.06
C LEU A 213 -4.47 15.27 -3.15
N GLN A 214 -4.88 16.54 -3.09
CA GLN A 214 -4.33 17.55 -4.00
C GLN A 214 -2.92 17.94 -3.56
N PRO A 215 -1.98 18.20 -4.49
CA PRO A 215 -0.60 18.55 -4.15
C PRO A 215 -0.45 19.81 -3.28
N LEU A 216 -1.40 20.74 -3.40
CA LEU A 216 -1.41 21.92 -2.55
C LEU A 216 -1.78 21.54 -1.11
N GLY A 217 -0.86 21.79 -0.19
CA GLY A 217 -1.00 21.43 1.23
C GLY A 217 -0.38 20.10 1.62
N VAL A 218 0.09 19.30 0.67
CA VAL A 218 0.87 18.09 1.00
C VAL A 218 2.32 18.48 1.25
N LEU A 219 2.73 18.48 2.53
CA LEU A 219 4.06 18.88 2.98
C LEU A 219 4.77 17.69 3.63
N ALA A 220 6.10 17.62 3.44
CA ALA A 220 6.93 16.67 4.17
C ALA A 220 7.33 17.25 5.54
N ASP A 221 7.38 16.36 6.52
CA ASP A 221 7.82 16.68 7.88
C ASP A 221 9.34 16.44 7.98
N PRO A 222 10.15 17.50 8.21
CA PRO A 222 11.58 17.34 8.41
C PRO A 222 11.95 16.55 9.67
N GLU A 223 11.05 16.48 10.64
CA GLU A 223 11.24 15.76 11.92
C GLU A 223 10.48 14.42 11.98
N HIS A 224 10.04 13.91 10.83
CA HIS A 224 9.33 12.64 10.78
C HIS A 224 10.13 11.51 11.43
N ARG A 225 9.45 10.63 12.18
CA ARG A 225 10.08 9.52 12.94
C ARG A 225 11.00 8.60 12.11
N TRP A 226 10.76 8.52 10.80
CA TRP A 226 11.58 7.74 9.86
C TRP A 226 12.60 8.59 9.09
N GLY A 227 12.78 9.88 9.48
CA GLY A 227 13.60 10.85 8.78
C GLY A 227 12.88 11.51 7.60
N LEU A 228 13.49 12.55 7.05
CA LEU A 228 12.93 13.33 5.95
C LEU A 228 12.91 12.50 4.65
N ALA A 229 11.73 12.40 4.06
CA ALA A 229 11.51 11.86 2.72
C ALA A 229 10.28 12.53 2.08
N PRO A 230 10.12 12.52 0.75
CA PRO A 230 9.01 13.19 0.10
C PRO A 230 7.64 12.53 0.37
N PHE A 231 7.62 11.33 0.94
CA PHE A 231 6.43 10.57 1.35
C PHE A 231 6.34 10.38 2.88
N HIS A 232 7.09 11.17 3.64
CA HIS A 232 6.98 11.28 5.10
C HIS A 232 6.33 12.63 5.39
N TYR A 233 5.02 12.60 5.60
CA TYR A 233 4.19 13.79 5.62
C TYR A 233 4.04 14.38 7.02
N THR A 234 3.51 15.59 7.06
CA THR A 234 3.07 16.20 8.31
C THR A 234 1.84 15.48 8.86
N ARG A 235 1.56 15.69 10.14
CA ARG A 235 0.42 15.10 10.82
C ARG A 235 -0.91 15.45 10.16
N GLU A 236 -1.05 16.69 9.68
CA GLU A 236 -2.26 17.18 9.03
C GLU A 236 -2.61 16.40 7.76
N VAL A 237 -1.60 15.97 7.02
CA VAL A 237 -1.80 15.12 5.82
C VAL A 237 -2.38 13.76 6.23
N TYR A 238 -1.87 13.13 7.28
CA TYR A 238 -2.39 11.86 7.79
C TYR A 238 -3.81 12.01 8.38
N GLU A 239 -4.10 13.12 9.05
CA GLU A 239 -5.44 13.45 9.55
C GLU A 239 -6.45 13.63 8.41
N GLU A 240 -6.07 14.28 7.32
CA GLU A 240 -6.90 14.42 6.11
C GLU A 240 -7.17 13.05 5.46
N ILE A 241 -6.14 12.19 5.32
CA ILE A 241 -6.34 10.83 4.81
C ILE A 241 -7.32 10.06 5.70
N THR A 242 -7.11 10.10 7.02
CA THR A 242 -7.97 9.43 8.00
C THR A 242 -9.42 9.90 7.90
N THR A 243 -9.64 11.21 7.80
CA THR A 243 -10.97 11.81 7.65
C THR A 243 -11.67 11.28 6.41
N ARG A 244 -10.97 11.22 5.27
CA ARG A 244 -11.54 10.71 4.02
C ARG A 244 -11.78 9.21 4.05
N VAL A 245 -10.93 8.43 4.72
CA VAL A 245 -11.14 6.99 4.91
C VAL A 245 -12.45 6.77 5.68
N PHE A 246 -12.67 7.48 6.80
CA PHE A 246 -13.91 7.34 7.57
C PHE A 246 -15.14 7.80 6.77
N ALA A 247 -15.04 8.90 6.02
CA ALA A 247 -16.14 9.33 5.14
C ALA A 247 -16.52 8.25 4.12
N GLN A 248 -15.56 7.55 3.54
CA GLN A 248 -15.82 6.43 2.63
C GLN A 248 -16.48 5.24 3.36
N LEU A 249 -16.04 4.92 4.57
CA LEU A 249 -16.64 3.84 5.36
C LEU A 249 -18.09 4.16 5.77
N ASP A 250 -18.38 5.39 6.14
CA ASP A 250 -19.73 5.83 6.51
C ASP A 250 -20.66 5.82 5.30
N ALA A 251 -20.21 6.30 4.14
CA ALA A 251 -20.99 6.25 2.89
C ALA A 251 -21.36 4.81 2.48
N ARG A 252 -20.43 3.85 2.67
CA ARG A 252 -20.70 2.42 2.41
C ARG A 252 -21.78 1.85 3.35
N ARG A 253 -21.76 2.23 4.64
CA ARG A 253 -22.76 1.78 5.64
C ARG A 253 -24.16 2.31 5.30
N GLU A 254 -24.26 3.56 4.90
CA GLU A 254 -25.54 4.17 4.48
C GLU A 254 -26.10 3.51 3.22
N GLY A 255 -25.26 3.20 2.22
CA GLY A 255 -25.66 2.52 0.98
C GLY A 255 -26.20 1.10 1.23
N THR A 256 -25.62 0.36 2.17
CA THR A 256 -26.10 -0.99 2.52
C THR A 256 -27.38 -0.97 3.32
N GLY A 257 -27.66 0.08 4.10
CA GLY A 257 -28.90 0.25 4.89
C GLY A 257 -30.15 0.54 4.02
N GLN A 258 -29.98 1.17 2.85
CA GLN A 258 -31.08 1.51 1.95
C GLN A 258 -31.52 0.35 1.06
N SER A 259 -30.67 -0.62 0.78
CA SER A 259 -31.02 -1.78 -0.04
C SER A 259 -31.79 -2.88 0.71
N GLY A 260 -31.83 -2.84 2.05
CA GLY A 260 -32.55 -3.79 2.90
C GLY A 260 -34.02 -3.44 3.18
N GLY A 261 -34.51 -2.27 2.78
CA GLY A 261 -35.83 -1.77 3.12
C GLY A 261 -36.95 -1.89 2.05
N ALA A 262 -36.63 -2.44 0.87
CA ALA A 262 -37.57 -2.46 -0.26
C ALA A 262 -38.27 -3.81 -0.52
N GLY A 263 -38.42 -4.66 0.48
CA GLY A 263 -38.94 -6.04 0.30
C GLY A 263 -40.01 -6.51 1.28
N GLU A 264 -40.93 -5.63 1.76
CA GLU A 264 -42.15 -6.11 2.47
C GLU A 264 -43.27 -5.07 2.38
N SER A 265 -44.00 -5.06 1.26
CA SER A 265 -45.40 -4.62 1.26
C SER A 265 -46.11 -5.16 0.00
N GLY A 266 -46.99 -6.15 0.18
CA GLY A 266 -47.95 -6.48 -0.86
C GLY A 266 -48.30 -7.95 -1.00
N ALA A 267 -48.94 -8.55 0.02
CA ALA A 267 -49.89 -9.61 -0.21
C ALA A 267 -50.89 -9.63 0.94
N GLY A 268 -52.01 -9.00 0.70
CA GLY A 268 -53.16 -9.00 1.58
C GLY A 268 -54.33 -8.46 0.80
N GLU A 269 -54.99 -9.32 0.04
CA GLU A 269 -56.42 -9.48 -0.14
C GLU A 269 -56.67 -10.54 -1.22
#